data_8c675c576d70cc0cd1ba1821df5ed0d4
#
_entry.id   8c675c576d70cc0cd1ba1821df5ed0d4
#
_cell.length_a   1.000
_cell.length_b   1.000
_cell.length_c   1.000
_cell.angle_alpha   90.00
_cell.angle_beta   90.00
_cell.angle_gamma   90.00
#
_symmetry.space_group_name_H-M   'P 1'
#
loop_
_entity.id
_entity.type
_entity.pdbx_description
1 polymer ?
#
loop_
_entity_poly.entity_id
_entity_poly.type
_entity_poly.pdbx_seq_one_letter_code
_entity_poly.pdbx_strand_id
1 'polypeptide(L)'
;MKKFSKLLLVLLITISYTNIQSQDNNNPWQFSFGLNAVDLDADENTQFDEYFAVNENWNISDGMSMFTLSKYLGDNLSVGLSGSVNSISNFADSQEFINDVKYFASDLMLKYSLAEALNMKKMEPFVGVGLGKTWMDSQFWMTSNASLGMNYWFSDVWGLTAQIDYKLNMSENGRGNTLMLDEGESMRYSLGISVKFGGEDKQ
;
A
#
# COMPACT_ATOMS: atom_id res chain seq x y z
N MET A 1 16.41 14.60 -25.14
CA MET A 1 15.05 14.30 -24.65
C MET A 1 14.17 13.54 -25.66
N LYS A 2 14.07 13.93 -26.94
CA LYS A 2 13.20 13.24 -27.95
C LYS A 2 13.55 11.76 -28.24
N LYS A 3 14.81 11.31 -28.06
CA LYS A 3 15.21 9.91 -28.26
C LYS A 3 14.82 9.02 -27.09
N PHE A 4 14.86 9.54 -25.85
CA PHE A 4 14.48 8.81 -24.65
C PHE A 4 12.95 8.55 -24.61
N SER A 5 12.15 9.53 -25.01
CA SER A 5 10.69 9.40 -25.14
C SER A 5 10.27 8.34 -26.16
N LYS A 6 11.00 8.23 -27.29
CA LYS A 6 10.72 7.21 -28.31
C LYS A 6 11.09 5.80 -27.83
N LEU A 7 12.21 5.67 -27.11
CA LEU A 7 12.63 4.38 -26.52
C LEU A 7 11.62 3.90 -25.46
N LEU A 8 11.15 4.83 -24.62
CA LEU A 8 10.10 4.55 -23.61
C LEU A 8 8.79 4.13 -24.27
N LEU A 9 8.40 4.78 -25.38
CA LEU A 9 7.19 4.46 -26.14
C LEU A 9 7.29 3.06 -26.78
N VAL A 10 8.44 2.72 -27.37
CA VAL A 10 8.69 1.40 -27.95
C VAL A 10 8.69 0.33 -26.86
N LEU A 11 9.30 0.60 -25.71
CA LEU A 11 9.28 -0.30 -24.56
C LEU A 11 7.85 -0.55 -24.07
N LEU A 12 7.02 0.50 -23.98
CA LEU A 12 5.60 0.40 -23.61
C LEU A 12 4.77 -0.40 -24.64
N ILE A 13 5.08 -0.29 -25.94
CA ILE A 13 4.36 -1.01 -27.00
C ILE A 13 4.79 -2.49 -27.04
N THR A 14 6.06 -2.82 -26.82
CA THR A 14 6.53 -4.22 -26.82
C THR A 14 6.00 -5.02 -25.61
N ILE A 15 5.70 -4.36 -24.50
CA ILE A 15 5.10 -4.98 -23.32
C ILE A 15 3.59 -5.33 -23.54
N SER A 16 2.98 -4.88 -24.66
CA SER A 16 1.51 -4.96 -24.87
C SER A 16 0.98 -6.31 -25.37
N TYR A 17 1.83 -7.28 -25.71
CA TYR A 17 1.41 -8.50 -26.42
C TYR A 17 1.36 -9.79 -25.58
N THR A 18 1.59 -9.75 -24.29
CA THR A 18 1.49 -10.94 -23.44
C THR A 18 0.12 -11.01 -22.75
N ASN A 19 -0.49 -12.20 -22.70
CA ASN A 19 -1.72 -12.48 -21.95
C ASN A 19 -1.37 -12.59 -20.45
N ILE A 20 -0.90 -11.51 -19.85
CA ILE A 20 -0.62 -11.44 -18.43
C ILE A 20 -1.96 -11.28 -17.71
N GLN A 21 -2.23 -12.13 -16.73
CA GLN A 21 -3.42 -12.09 -15.90
C GLN A 21 -3.06 -11.57 -14.51
N SER A 22 -4.07 -11.00 -13.82
CA SER A 22 -4.01 -10.71 -12.38
C SER A 22 -3.73 -11.97 -11.55
N GLN A 23 -3.63 -11.85 -10.24
CA GLN A 23 -3.59 -13.01 -9.34
C GLN A 23 -4.81 -13.90 -9.61
N ASP A 24 -4.60 -15.20 -9.79
CA ASP A 24 -5.61 -16.17 -10.17
C ASP A 24 -5.39 -17.54 -9.47
N ASN A 25 -6.21 -18.53 -9.83
CA ASN A 25 -6.05 -19.89 -9.31
C ASN A 25 -4.75 -20.58 -9.72
N ASN A 26 -4.10 -20.14 -10.80
CA ASN A 26 -2.83 -20.73 -11.23
C ASN A 26 -1.66 -20.16 -10.44
N ASN A 27 -1.75 -18.90 -9.99
CA ASN A 27 -0.77 -18.23 -9.13
C ASN A 27 -1.49 -17.58 -7.96
N PRO A 28 -1.97 -18.38 -6.99
CA PRO A 28 -2.86 -17.89 -5.93
C PRO A 28 -2.14 -17.05 -4.87
N TRP A 29 -0.83 -17.10 -4.79
CA TRP A 29 -0.06 -16.32 -3.83
C TRP A 29 0.61 -15.12 -4.51
N GLN A 30 0.64 -14.01 -3.79
CA GLN A 30 1.41 -12.82 -4.16
C GLN A 30 2.21 -12.35 -2.95
N PHE A 31 3.49 -12.13 -3.15
CA PHE A 31 4.34 -11.44 -2.20
C PHE A 31 4.75 -10.08 -2.77
N SER A 32 4.55 -9.02 -1.98
CA SER A 32 4.92 -7.66 -2.36
C SER A 32 5.85 -7.08 -1.32
N PHE A 33 6.85 -6.34 -1.76
CA PHE A 33 7.80 -5.65 -0.88
C PHE A 33 8.23 -4.33 -1.50
N GLY A 34 8.51 -3.34 -0.67
CA GLY A 34 8.85 -2.01 -1.17
C GLY A 34 9.01 -0.97 -0.08
N LEU A 35 8.77 0.27 -0.49
CA LEU A 35 8.84 1.45 0.36
C LEU A 35 7.44 1.86 0.80
N ASN A 36 7.36 2.53 1.93
CA ASN A 36 6.16 3.25 2.33
C ASN A 36 6.48 4.68 2.78
N ALA A 37 5.45 5.51 2.72
CA ALA A 37 5.39 6.79 3.39
C ALA A 37 4.16 6.81 4.28
N VAL A 38 4.27 7.41 5.45
CA VAL A 38 3.17 7.57 6.40
C VAL A 38 2.91 9.04 6.62
N ASP A 39 1.66 9.41 6.48
CA ASP A 39 1.13 10.74 6.77
C ASP A 39 0.16 10.59 7.95
N LEU A 40 0.43 11.32 9.04
CA LEU A 40 -0.36 11.29 10.26
C LEU A 40 -1.30 12.49 10.39
N ASP A 41 -1.30 13.38 9.40
CA ASP A 41 -2.10 14.60 9.36
C ASP A 41 -3.33 14.49 8.43
N ALA A 42 -3.75 13.28 8.13
CA ALA A 42 -4.90 13.04 7.28
C ALA A 42 -6.19 13.06 8.10
N ASP A 43 -6.73 14.24 8.39
CA ASP A 43 -8.01 14.42 9.08
C ASP A 43 -9.16 14.75 8.10
N GLU A 44 -10.40 14.81 8.62
CA GLU A 44 -11.60 15.12 7.82
C GLU A 44 -11.61 16.55 7.23
N ASN A 45 -10.74 17.44 7.70
CA ASN A 45 -10.63 18.82 7.24
C ASN A 45 -9.48 19.01 6.22
N THR A 46 -8.65 17.95 6.02
CA THR A 46 -7.51 17.97 5.08
C THR A 46 -8.00 18.20 3.66
N GLN A 47 -7.47 19.23 2.99
CA GLN A 47 -7.80 19.50 1.60
C GLN A 47 -7.14 18.45 0.69
N PHE A 48 -7.76 18.16 -0.47
CA PHE A 48 -7.33 17.07 -1.35
C PHE A 48 -5.86 17.19 -1.81
N ASP A 49 -5.33 18.39 -1.98
CA ASP A 49 -3.94 18.66 -2.36
C ASP A 49 -2.96 18.42 -1.20
N GLU A 50 -3.39 18.56 0.05
CA GLU A 50 -2.58 18.32 1.24
C GLU A 50 -2.25 16.84 1.42
N TYR A 51 -3.13 15.93 0.99
CA TYR A 51 -2.83 14.49 0.96
C TYR A 51 -1.60 14.12 0.12
N PHE A 52 -1.16 15.00 -0.78
CA PHE A 52 0.00 14.82 -1.64
C PHE A 52 1.14 15.80 -1.32
N ALA A 53 1.10 16.44 -0.16
CA ALA A 53 2.15 17.34 0.34
C ALA A 53 3.38 16.56 0.82
N VAL A 54 4.08 15.92 -0.13
CA VAL A 54 5.21 14.99 0.11
C VAL A 54 6.31 15.58 0.98
N ASN A 55 6.57 16.87 0.84
CA ASN A 55 7.69 17.55 1.53
C ASN A 55 7.33 18.01 2.94
N GLU A 56 6.05 18.02 3.30
CA GLU A 56 5.57 18.62 4.53
C GLU A 56 5.15 17.54 5.53
N ASN A 57 4.35 16.57 5.10
CA ASN A 57 3.68 15.63 6.01
C ASN A 57 4.16 14.18 5.87
N TRP A 58 4.77 13.82 4.73
CA TRP A 58 5.14 12.43 4.49
C TRP A 58 6.42 12.02 5.23
N ASN A 59 6.29 11.00 6.04
CA ASN A 59 7.42 10.29 6.63
C ASN A 59 7.82 9.14 5.69
N ILE A 60 8.81 9.37 4.84
CA ILE A 60 9.27 8.40 3.85
C ILE A 60 10.34 7.51 4.48
N SER A 61 10.18 6.20 4.36
CA SER A 61 11.18 5.25 4.88
C SER A 61 12.46 5.22 4.03
N ASP A 62 13.60 5.10 4.68
CA ASP A 62 14.93 5.09 4.03
C ASP A 62 15.24 3.78 3.29
N GLY A 63 14.41 2.75 3.41
CA GLY A 63 14.65 1.45 2.82
C GLY A 63 13.40 0.59 2.70
N MET A 64 13.60 -0.70 2.39
CA MET A 64 12.49 -1.65 2.34
C MET A 64 11.75 -1.68 3.68
N SER A 65 10.50 -1.27 3.65
CA SER A 65 9.70 -0.97 4.83
C SER A 65 8.28 -1.50 4.75
N MET A 66 7.87 -2.08 3.62
CA MET A 66 6.56 -2.69 3.42
C MET A 66 6.74 -4.11 2.88
N PHE A 67 6.00 -5.05 3.48
CA PHE A 67 5.89 -6.44 3.06
C PHE A 67 4.42 -6.85 3.11
N THR A 68 3.95 -7.51 2.04
CA THR A 68 2.57 -8.02 1.99
C THR A 68 2.59 -9.42 1.41
N LEU A 69 1.96 -10.37 2.10
CA LEU A 69 1.66 -11.69 1.57
C LEU A 69 0.15 -11.79 1.39
N SER A 70 -0.31 -12.05 0.17
CA SER A 70 -1.72 -12.21 -0.13
C SER A 70 -2.01 -13.53 -0.83
N LYS A 71 -3.24 -14.01 -0.65
CA LYS A 71 -3.75 -15.23 -1.26
C LYS A 71 -5.06 -14.94 -1.97
N TYR A 72 -5.14 -15.36 -3.23
CA TYR A 72 -6.36 -15.36 -4.01
C TYR A 72 -7.35 -16.39 -3.44
N LEU A 73 -8.62 -15.99 -3.31
CA LEU A 73 -9.69 -16.80 -2.76
C LEU A 73 -10.70 -17.25 -3.81
N GLY A 74 -10.68 -16.66 -5.01
CA GLY A 74 -11.68 -16.80 -6.05
C GLY A 74 -12.49 -15.52 -6.24
N ASP A 75 -13.24 -15.45 -7.33
CA ASP A 75 -14.19 -14.37 -7.64
C ASP A 75 -13.59 -12.95 -7.48
N ASN A 76 -12.35 -12.78 -7.94
CA ASN A 76 -11.60 -11.52 -7.85
C ASN A 76 -11.25 -11.08 -6.40
N LEU A 77 -11.49 -11.95 -5.41
CA LEU A 77 -11.18 -11.69 -4.01
C LEU A 77 -9.81 -12.25 -3.63
N SER A 78 -9.09 -11.49 -2.82
CA SER A 78 -7.87 -11.94 -2.15
C SER A 78 -7.82 -11.45 -0.71
N VAL A 79 -7.19 -12.23 0.16
CA VAL A 79 -6.86 -11.85 1.53
C VAL A 79 -5.37 -11.63 1.64
N GLY A 80 -4.95 -10.57 2.32
CA GLY A 80 -3.54 -10.23 2.49
C GLY A 80 -3.21 -9.85 3.91
N LEU A 81 -2.05 -10.27 4.36
CA LEU A 81 -1.40 -9.82 5.60
C LEU A 81 -0.23 -8.93 5.23
N SER A 82 -0.22 -7.70 5.72
CA SER A 82 0.89 -6.77 5.51
C SER A 82 1.57 -6.38 6.81
N GLY A 83 2.86 -6.11 6.72
CA GLY A 83 3.66 -5.46 7.74
C GLY A 83 4.34 -4.23 7.18
N SER A 84 4.39 -3.15 7.93
CA SER A 84 5.13 -1.96 7.56
C SER A 84 5.89 -1.38 8.73
N VAL A 85 7.06 -0.83 8.44
CA VAL A 85 7.92 -0.14 9.40
C VAL A 85 8.25 1.25 8.87
N ASN A 86 8.38 2.23 9.76
CA ASN A 86 8.78 3.58 9.40
C ASN A 86 9.40 4.30 10.62
N SER A 87 10.00 5.46 10.38
CA SER A 87 10.39 6.44 11.39
C SER A 87 9.58 7.71 11.15
N ILE A 88 8.88 8.15 12.16
CA ILE A 88 8.06 9.35 12.10
C ILE A 88 8.88 10.51 12.68
N SER A 89 9.23 11.45 11.83
CA SER A 89 9.91 12.69 12.18
C SER A 89 9.00 13.92 12.06
N ASN A 90 8.05 13.88 11.13
CA ASN A 90 7.10 14.96 10.88
C ASN A 90 5.72 14.56 11.39
N PHE A 91 5.10 15.46 12.12
CA PHE A 91 3.74 15.35 12.63
C PHE A 91 3.00 16.63 12.29
N ALA A 92 1.72 16.56 12.01
CA ALA A 92 0.80 17.63 11.67
C ALA A 92 1.37 19.07 11.64
N ASP A 93 1.07 19.85 10.62
CA ASP A 93 1.47 21.26 10.49
C ASP A 93 2.98 21.55 10.60
N SER A 94 3.81 20.68 10.02
CA SER A 94 5.27 20.84 10.03
C SER A 94 5.90 20.84 11.43
N GLN A 95 5.25 20.21 12.41
CA GLN A 95 5.86 19.99 13.71
C GLN A 95 6.84 18.82 13.62
N GLU A 96 8.12 19.10 13.80
CA GLU A 96 9.16 18.06 13.88
C GLU A 96 9.24 17.49 15.31
N PHE A 97 9.32 16.18 15.41
CA PHE A 97 9.69 15.56 16.68
C PHE A 97 11.17 15.84 17.00
N ILE A 98 11.46 16.07 18.27
CA ILE A 98 12.86 16.21 18.76
C ILE A 98 13.66 14.92 18.50
N ASN A 99 13.01 13.76 18.51
CA ASN A 99 13.58 12.46 18.16
C ASN A 99 12.55 11.68 17.33
N ASP A 100 13.03 10.96 16.31
CA ASP A 100 12.21 10.10 15.49
C ASP A 100 11.48 9.04 16.31
N VAL A 101 10.20 8.88 16.02
CA VAL A 101 9.35 7.86 16.65
C VAL A 101 9.24 6.66 15.74
N LYS A 102 9.52 5.47 16.27
CA LYS A 102 9.40 4.22 15.51
C LYS A 102 7.93 3.87 15.28
N TYR A 103 7.60 3.64 14.03
CA TYR A 103 6.29 3.20 13.58
C TYR A 103 6.36 1.76 13.09
N PHE A 104 5.42 0.94 13.53
CA PHE A 104 5.18 -0.39 13.02
C PHE A 104 3.68 -0.61 12.83
N ALA A 105 3.26 -1.20 11.71
CA ALA A 105 1.87 -1.59 11.51
C ALA A 105 1.77 -2.99 10.91
N SER A 106 0.71 -3.71 11.31
CA SER A 106 0.32 -4.99 10.74
C SER A 106 -1.15 -4.96 10.40
N ASP A 107 -1.50 -5.30 9.15
CA ASP A 107 -2.85 -5.16 8.62
C ASP A 107 -3.30 -6.45 7.94
N LEU A 108 -4.51 -6.88 8.23
CA LEU A 108 -5.22 -7.94 7.53
C LEU A 108 -6.26 -7.30 6.61
N MET A 109 -6.13 -7.52 5.31
CA MET A 109 -6.94 -6.86 4.29
C MET A 109 -7.66 -7.87 3.40
N LEU A 110 -8.93 -7.61 3.14
CA LEU A 110 -9.69 -8.25 2.05
C LEU A 110 -9.70 -7.28 0.87
N LYS A 111 -9.23 -7.75 -0.30
CA LYS A 111 -9.12 -6.94 -1.51
C LYS A 111 -9.99 -7.53 -2.61
N TYR A 112 -10.60 -6.66 -3.40
CA TYR A 112 -11.36 -7.01 -4.59
C TYR A 112 -10.71 -6.40 -5.83
N SER A 113 -10.31 -7.25 -6.78
CA SER A 113 -9.73 -6.83 -8.06
C SER A 113 -10.82 -6.33 -9.00
N LEU A 114 -10.59 -5.16 -9.60
CA LEU A 114 -11.46 -4.55 -10.60
C LEU A 114 -11.01 -4.87 -12.03
N ALA A 115 -9.95 -5.66 -12.21
CA ALA A 115 -9.33 -5.91 -13.50
C ALA A 115 -10.32 -6.56 -14.50
N GLU A 116 -11.11 -7.53 -14.06
CA GLU A 116 -12.11 -8.19 -14.89
C GLU A 116 -13.24 -7.22 -15.29
N ALA A 117 -13.79 -6.48 -14.34
CA ALA A 117 -14.86 -5.51 -14.57
C ALA A 117 -14.45 -4.40 -15.55
N LEU A 118 -13.17 -4.00 -15.52
CA LEU A 118 -12.60 -2.99 -16.40
C LEU A 118 -11.94 -3.56 -17.66
N ASN A 119 -12.00 -4.88 -17.85
CA ASN A 119 -11.36 -5.60 -18.96
C ASN A 119 -9.87 -5.27 -19.11
N MET A 120 -9.18 -5.16 -17.99
CA MET A 120 -7.74 -4.87 -17.91
C MET A 120 -6.96 -6.16 -17.73
N LYS A 121 -5.91 -6.36 -18.54
CA LYS A 121 -5.10 -7.59 -18.49
C LYS A 121 -3.80 -7.44 -17.71
N LYS A 122 -3.12 -6.30 -17.87
CA LYS A 122 -1.82 -6.01 -17.24
C LYS A 122 -1.95 -5.14 -16.00
N MET A 123 -3.00 -4.33 -15.95
CA MET A 123 -3.30 -3.47 -14.83
C MET A 123 -4.39 -4.13 -14.00
N GLU A 124 -4.17 -4.20 -12.73
CA GLU A 124 -5.08 -4.78 -11.75
C GLU A 124 -5.38 -3.74 -10.66
N PRO A 125 -6.28 -2.79 -10.96
CA PRO A 125 -6.78 -1.91 -9.92
C PRO A 125 -7.60 -2.71 -8.91
N PHE A 126 -7.48 -2.37 -7.64
CA PHE A 126 -8.20 -3.02 -6.56
C PHE A 126 -8.66 -2.04 -5.51
N VAL A 127 -9.71 -2.42 -4.80
CA VAL A 127 -10.17 -1.78 -3.57
C VAL A 127 -10.08 -2.81 -2.44
N GLY A 128 -9.93 -2.33 -1.22
CA GLY A 128 -9.82 -3.24 -0.07
C GLY A 128 -10.35 -2.62 1.20
N VAL A 129 -10.71 -3.51 2.13
CA VAL A 129 -11.08 -3.16 3.50
C VAL A 129 -10.42 -4.13 4.46
N GLY A 130 -10.15 -3.68 5.67
CA GLY A 130 -9.49 -4.55 6.63
C GLY A 130 -9.38 -3.98 8.01
N LEU A 131 -8.67 -4.73 8.84
CA LEU A 131 -8.35 -4.37 10.21
C LEU A 131 -6.84 -4.38 10.39
N GLY A 132 -6.34 -3.47 11.22
CA GLY A 132 -4.93 -3.39 11.50
C GLY A 132 -4.63 -3.09 12.95
N LYS A 133 -3.36 -3.17 13.26
CA LYS A 133 -2.80 -2.71 14.51
C LYS A 133 -1.55 -1.91 14.21
N THR A 134 -1.50 -0.71 14.75
CA THR A 134 -0.38 0.22 14.60
C THR A 134 0.26 0.43 15.96
N TRP A 135 1.59 0.39 15.99
CA TRP A 135 2.41 0.68 17.17
C TRP A 135 3.30 1.88 16.87
N MET A 136 3.34 2.80 17.81
CA MET A 136 4.28 3.93 17.79
C MET A 136 4.85 4.07 19.19
N ASP A 137 6.18 3.98 19.30
CA ASP A 137 6.90 3.93 20.57
C ASP A 137 6.32 2.84 21.51
N SER A 138 5.79 3.22 22.65
CA SER A 138 5.17 2.31 23.65
C SER A 138 3.65 2.18 23.52
N GLN A 139 3.02 2.83 22.54
CA GLN A 139 1.57 2.87 22.34
C GLN A 139 1.15 2.01 21.14
N PHE A 140 -0.10 1.59 21.14
CA PHE A 140 -0.69 0.89 20.00
C PHE A 140 -2.18 1.22 19.83
N TRP A 141 -2.64 1.13 18.58
CA TRP A 141 -4.03 1.32 18.20
C TRP A 141 -4.52 0.19 17.31
N MET A 142 -5.79 -0.14 17.44
CA MET A 142 -6.50 -0.94 16.43
C MET A 142 -7.06 0.00 15.38
N THR A 143 -6.93 -0.36 14.11
CA THR A 143 -7.41 0.46 13.00
C THR A 143 -8.38 -0.32 12.12
N SER A 144 -9.40 0.37 11.59
CA SER A 144 -10.12 -0.05 10.40
C SER A 144 -9.50 0.60 9.20
N ASN A 145 -9.29 -0.17 8.14
CA ASN A 145 -8.53 0.29 6.98
C ASN A 145 -9.37 0.19 5.72
N ALA A 146 -9.29 1.21 4.87
CA ALA A 146 -9.74 1.17 3.49
C ALA A 146 -8.53 1.34 2.57
N SER A 147 -8.48 0.63 1.46
CA SER A 147 -7.38 0.73 0.53
C SER A 147 -7.84 0.87 -0.92
N LEU A 148 -7.06 1.61 -1.67
CA LEU A 148 -7.13 1.73 -3.11
C LEU A 148 -5.72 1.46 -3.66
N GLY A 149 -5.62 0.65 -4.71
CA GLY A 149 -4.32 0.38 -5.28
C GLY A 149 -4.39 -0.19 -6.67
N MET A 150 -3.20 -0.45 -7.21
CA MET A 150 -3.04 -1.02 -8.54
C MET A 150 -1.78 -1.87 -8.59
N ASN A 151 -1.92 -3.07 -9.15
CA ASN A 151 -0.80 -3.87 -9.60
C ASN A 151 -0.61 -3.66 -11.10
N TYR A 152 0.63 -3.48 -11.54
CA TYR A 152 0.99 -3.46 -12.95
C TYR A 152 1.91 -4.65 -13.24
N TRP A 153 1.39 -5.66 -13.94
CA TRP A 153 2.10 -6.88 -14.26
C TRP A 153 2.88 -6.72 -15.57
N PHE A 154 4.21 -6.69 -15.49
CA PHE A 154 5.08 -6.62 -16.67
C PHE A 154 5.56 -7.99 -17.14
N SER A 155 5.38 -9.04 -16.32
CA SER A 155 5.55 -10.45 -16.67
C SER A 155 4.47 -11.31 -16.01
N ASP A 156 4.40 -12.59 -16.32
CA ASP A 156 3.44 -13.53 -15.73
C ASP A 156 3.60 -13.68 -14.21
N VAL A 157 4.79 -13.36 -13.69
CA VAL A 157 5.16 -13.53 -12.29
C VAL A 157 5.43 -12.19 -11.60
N TRP A 158 6.05 -11.23 -12.30
CA TRP A 158 6.54 -9.99 -11.73
C TRP A 158 5.67 -8.78 -12.06
N GLY A 159 5.45 -7.93 -11.10
CA GLY A 159 4.72 -6.68 -11.24
C GLY A 159 5.21 -5.58 -10.31
N LEU A 160 4.64 -4.41 -10.49
CA LEU A 160 4.76 -3.26 -9.58
C LEU A 160 3.42 -3.10 -8.86
N THR A 161 3.48 -2.75 -7.58
CA THR A 161 2.30 -2.43 -6.77
C THR A 161 2.40 -1.01 -6.26
N ALA A 162 1.32 -0.25 -6.44
CA ALA A 162 1.10 1.02 -5.78
C ALA A 162 -0.20 0.93 -4.96
N GLN A 163 -0.19 1.39 -3.72
CA GLN A 163 -1.35 1.29 -2.82
C GLN A 163 -1.38 2.49 -1.87
N ILE A 164 -2.59 2.97 -1.62
CA ILE A 164 -2.91 3.96 -0.61
C ILE A 164 -3.83 3.28 0.40
N ASP A 165 -3.50 3.38 1.67
CA ASP A 165 -4.31 2.88 2.79
C ASP A 165 -4.75 4.07 3.65
N TYR A 166 -6.03 4.23 3.80
CA TYR A 166 -6.62 5.12 4.78
C TYR A 166 -6.92 4.31 6.05
N LYS A 167 -6.41 4.77 7.18
CA LYS A 167 -6.47 4.06 8.46
C LYS A 167 -7.22 4.91 9.48
N LEU A 168 -8.34 4.38 9.94
CA LEU A 168 -9.15 4.97 11.00
C LEU A 168 -8.83 4.32 12.33
N ASN A 169 -8.52 5.10 13.35
CA ASN A 169 -8.33 4.60 14.69
C ASN A 169 -9.69 4.15 15.29
N MET A 170 -9.75 2.92 15.79
CA MET A 170 -10.95 2.33 16.41
C MET A 170 -10.94 2.44 17.94
N SER A 171 -9.89 2.97 18.54
CA SER A 171 -9.69 2.94 20.00
C SER A 171 -10.02 4.28 20.62
N GLU A 172 -11.19 4.43 21.23
CA GLU A 172 -11.57 5.60 22.02
C GLU A 172 -10.76 5.74 23.34
N ASN A 173 -9.90 4.80 23.67
CA ASN A 173 -9.17 4.75 24.94
C ASN A 173 -7.65 4.64 24.73
N GLY A 174 -7.06 5.60 24.05
CA GLY A 174 -5.62 5.81 24.12
C GLY A 174 -5.21 6.20 25.55
N ARG A 175 -4.81 5.23 26.37
CA ARG A 175 -4.15 5.52 27.63
C ARG A 175 -2.77 6.08 27.34
N GLY A 176 -2.67 7.38 27.32
CA GLY A 176 -1.38 8.03 27.20
C GLY A 176 -1.45 9.35 26.47
N ASN A 177 -1.85 10.33 27.18
CA ASN A 177 -2.09 11.73 26.84
C ASN A 177 -0.80 12.47 26.45
N THR A 178 -0.04 12.04 25.44
CA THR A 178 1.18 12.76 25.04
C THR A 178 1.46 12.78 23.54
N LEU A 179 0.83 11.93 22.74
CA LEU A 179 0.87 12.03 21.30
C LEU A 179 -0.56 12.21 20.82
N MET A 180 -0.83 13.29 20.11
CA MET A 180 -2.14 13.79 19.69
C MET A 180 -2.85 12.91 18.65
N LEU A 181 -2.79 11.58 18.79
CA LEU A 181 -3.47 10.63 17.91
C LEU A 181 -4.81 10.14 18.53
N ASP A 182 -5.44 10.94 19.38
CA ASP A 182 -6.68 10.56 20.07
C ASP A 182 -7.90 10.51 19.12
N GLU A 183 -7.79 11.11 17.93
CA GLU A 183 -8.80 11.08 16.85
C GLU A 183 -8.16 10.77 15.48
N GLY A 184 -7.00 10.10 15.47
CA GLY A 184 -6.09 10.08 14.34
C GLY A 184 -6.51 9.17 13.20
N GLU A 185 -6.85 9.79 12.12
CA GLU A 185 -6.79 9.24 10.78
C GLU A 185 -5.36 9.30 10.29
N SER A 186 -4.95 8.33 9.49
CA SER A 186 -3.63 8.37 8.86
C SER A 186 -3.68 7.77 7.47
N MET A 187 -2.81 8.28 6.60
CA MET A 187 -2.62 7.73 5.26
C MET A 187 -1.29 7.01 5.18
N ARG A 188 -1.29 5.86 4.50
CA ARG A 188 -0.06 5.16 4.14
C ARG A 188 -0.01 4.98 2.64
N TYR A 189 1.05 5.46 2.04
CA TYR A 189 1.35 5.31 0.63
C TYR A 189 2.42 4.24 0.48
N SER A 190 2.22 3.29 -0.41
CA SER A 190 3.13 2.16 -0.60
C SER A 190 3.45 1.98 -2.08
N LEU A 191 4.73 1.77 -2.38
CA LEU A 191 5.20 1.46 -3.72
C LEU A 191 6.20 0.30 -3.64
N GLY A 192 5.99 -0.74 -4.43
CA GLY A 192 6.83 -1.92 -4.35
C GLY A 192 6.81 -2.80 -5.57
N ILE A 193 7.57 -3.88 -5.47
CA ILE A 193 7.61 -4.98 -6.42
C ILE A 193 6.73 -6.10 -5.89
N SER A 194 6.01 -6.75 -6.79
CA SER A 194 5.18 -7.92 -6.47
C SER A 194 5.62 -9.12 -7.28
N VAL A 195 5.58 -10.29 -6.64
CA VAL A 195 5.82 -11.58 -7.27
C VAL A 195 4.65 -12.52 -6.98
N LYS A 196 4.13 -13.16 -8.04
CA LYS A 196 3.10 -14.22 -7.95
C LYS A 196 3.75 -15.58 -7.95
N PHE A 197 3.18 -16.54 -7.21
CA PHE A 197 3.71 -17.90 -7.11
C PHE A 197 2.65 -18.90 -6.63
N GLY A 198 3.02 -20.18 -6.59
CA GLY A 198 2.21 -21.26 -6.02
C GLY A 198 1.26 -21.90 -7.02
N GLY A 199 1.46 -21.68 -8.34
CA GLY A 199 0.79 -22.43 -9.39
C GLY A 199 1.25 -23.89 -9.39
N GLU A 200 0.32 -24.83 -9.62
CA GLU A 200 0.69 -26.18 -9.98
C GLU A 200 1.32 -26.17 -11.38
N ASP A 201 2.54 -26.66 -11.49
CA ASP A 201 3.13 -26.98 -12.79
C ASP A 201 2.20 -27.98 -13.48
N LYS A 202 1.48 -27.53 -14.48
CA LYS A 202 0.76 -28.46 -15.38
C LYS A 202 1.81 -29.25 -16.15
N GLN A 203 2.16 -30.43 -15.61
CA GLN A 203 2.87 -31.46 -16.35
C GLN A 203 1.99 -32.02 -17.47
#